data_0f3b32a6d7d25075ed29dc2decdcda86
#
_entry.id   0f3b32a6d7d25075ed29dc2decdcda86
#
_cell.length_a   1.000
_cell.length_b   1.000
_cell.length_c   1.000
_cell.angle_alpha   90.00
_cell.angle_beta   90.00
_cell.angle_gamma   90.00
#
_symmetry.space_group_name_H-M   'P 1'
#
loop_
_entity.id
_entity.type
_entity.pdbx_description
1 polymer ?
#
loop_
_entity_poly.entity_id
_entity_poly.type
_entity_poly.pdbx_seq_one_letter_code
_entity_poly.pdbx_strand_id
1 'polypeptide(L)'
;MNSIFETILNIIFPVECLMCNKPNVDLCGNCLQTIPHTGHTVNNSIYSLYSYKNKTIKELIWKMKYKNRRSVARIFGRELFDEIIEVLNEKMLVLGSEKVLLVPIPLHKNRLR
;
A
#
# COMPACT_ATOMS: atom_id res chain seq x y z
N MET A 1 -0.50 26.86 11.41
CA MET A 1 -0.20 26.60 12.84
C MET A 1 0.36 25.20 13.10
N ASN A 2 0.34 24.31 12.13
CA ASN A 2 0.77 22.91 12.33
C ASN A 2 2.22 22.61 11.91
N SER A 3 2.89 23.51 11.18
CA SER A 3 4.23 23.25 10.62
C SER A 3 5.32 23.10 11.68
N ILE A 4 5.28 23.92 12.74
CA ILE A 4 6.31 23.89 13.81
C ILE A 4 6.12 22.63 14.67
N PHE A 5 4.88 22.27 14.97
CA PHE A 5 4.55 21.09 15.77
C PHE A 5 4.88 19.79 15.01
N GLU A 6 4.60 19.73 13.72
CA GLU A 6 5.03 18.61 12.86
C GLU A 6 6.55 18.50 12.75
N THR A 7 7.25 19.64 12.69
CA THR A 7 8.72 19.66 12.68
C THR A 7 9.29 19.12 13.99
N ILE A 8 8.75 19.54 15.13
CA ILE A 8 9.17 19.03 16.45
C ILE A 8 8.88 17.54 16.59
N LEU A 9 7.69 17.09 16.17
CA LEU A 9 7.34 15.67 16.19
C LEU A 9 8.26 14.82 15.30
N ASN A 10 8.62 15.34 14.14
CA ASN A 10 9.55 14.63 13.22
C ASN A 10 10.99 14.58 13.76
N ILE A 11 11.39 15.53 14.61
CA ILE A 11 12.70 15.50 15.29
C ILE A 11 12.68 14.47 16.42
N ILE A 12 11.58 14.38 17.18
CA ILE A 12 11.46 13.45 18.32
C ILE A 12 11.16 12.03 17.86
N PHE A 13 10.36 11.88 16.79
CA PHE A 13 9.95 10.58 16.22
C PHE A 13 10.22 10.58 14.71
N PRO A 14 11.48 10.50 14.28
CA PRO A 14 11.81 10.52 12.86
C PRO A 14 11.14 9.35 12.15
N VAL A 15 10.51 9.65 11.02
CA VAL A 15 10.03 8.65 10.09
C VAL A 15 11.17 8.29 9.17
N GLU A 16 11.56 7.04 9.15
CA GLU A 16 12.67 6.55 8.34
C GLU A 16 12.21 5.33 7.52
N CYS A 17 12.81 5.21 6.33
CA CYS A 17 12.59 4.07 5.47
C CYS A 17 13.00 2.78 6.17
N LEU A 18 12.11 1.79 6.21
CA LEU A 18 12.36 0.50 6.88
C LEU A 18 13.54 -0.29 6.31
N MET A 19 13.99 0.02 5.11
CA MET A 19 15.07 -0.73 4.46
C MET A 19 16.40 0.03 4.43
N CYS A 20 16.39 1.32 4.10
CA CYS A 20 17.60 2.10 3.91
C CYS A 20 17.77 3.28 4.87
N ASN A 21 16.85 3.45 5.83
CA ASN A 21 16.82 4.51 6.83
C ASN A 21 16.78 5.93 6.24
N LYS A 22 16.36 6.09 4.98
CA LYS A 22 16.16 7.41 4.39
C LYS A 22 15.11 8.18 5.19
N PRO A 23 15.40 9.42 5.62
CA PRO A 23 14.49 10.19 6.47
C PRO A 23 13.19 10.60 5.73
N ASN A 24 12.16 10.87 6.51
CA ASN A 24 10.85 11.41 6.09
C ASN A 24 10.01 10.52 5.17
N VAL A 25 10.29 9.22 5.10
CA VAL A 25 9.49 8.26 4.35
C VAL A 25 9.42 6.92 5.09
N ASP A 26 8.28 6.24 5.08
CA ASP A 26 8.17 4.88 5.64
C ASP A 26 8.79 3.83 4.71
N LEU A 27 8.71 4.05 3.40
CA LEU A 27 9.35 3.25 2.37
C LEU A 27 9.68 4.15 1.18
N CYS A 28 10.94 4.23 0.79
CA CYS A 28 11.35 5.02 -0.37
C CYS A 28 11.14 4.24 -1.68
N GLY A 29 11.00 4.96 -2.81
CA GLY A 29 10.76 4.36 -4.12
C GLY A 29 11.82 3.34 -4.53
N ASN A 30 13.10 3.63 -4.26
CA ASN A 30 14.18 2.70 -4.59
C ASN A 30 14.04 1.37 -3.83
N CYS A 31 13.72 1.42 -2.54
CA CYS A 31 13.52 0.22 -1.74
C CYS A 31 12.23 -0.52 -2.13
N LEU A 32 11.17 0.21 -2.49
CA LEU A 32 9.93 -0.39 -2.98
C LEU A 32 10.17 -1.25 -4.22
N GLN A 33 10.96 -0.76 -5.17
CA GLN A 33 11.30 -1.48 -6.40
C GLN A 33 12.13 -2.75 -6.17
N THR A 34 12.81 -2.88 -5.03
CA THR A 34 13.57 -4.09 -4.69
C THR A 34 12.68 -5.20 -4.10
N ILE A 35 11.44 -4.88 -3.73
CA ILE A 35 10.51 -5.87 -3.18
C ILE A 35 9.83 -6.60 -4.34
N PRO A 36 10.00 -7.92 -4.46
CA PRO A 36 9.43 -8.66 -5.56
C PRO A 36 7.89 -8.69 -5.48
N HIS A 37 7.25 -8.40 -6.60
CA HIS A 37 5.82 -8.61 -6.76
C HIS A 37 5.53 -10.12 -6.81
N THR A 38 4.45 -10.55 -6.18
CA THR A 38 4.05 -11.96 -6.23
C THR A 38 3.39 -12.34 -7.53
N GLY A 39 2.71 -11.39 -8.19
CA GLY A 39 2.09 -11.60 -9.50
C GLY A 39 1.10 -12.77 -9.59
N HIS A 40 0.80 -13.41 -8.48
CA HIS A 40 0.00 -14.62 -8.46
C HIS A 40 -1.47 -14.32 -8.20
N THR A 41 -2.28 -14.67 -9.18
CA THR A 41 -3.70 -14.90 -8.97
C THR A 41 -3.87 -16.29 -8.36
N VAL A 42 -4.24 -16.37 -7.11
CA VAL A 42 -4.73 -17.64 -6.56
C VAL A 42 -6.08 -17.91 -7.24
N ASN A 43 -6.12 -18.94 -8.11
CA ASN A 43 -7.31 -19.36 -8.86
C ASN A 43 -7.95 -18.28 -9.77
N ASN A 44 -7.16 -17.40 -10.39
CA ASN A 44 -7.64 -16.33 -11.27
C ASN A 44 -8.66 -15.34 -10.65
N SER A 45 -8.96 -15.47 -9.38
CA SER A 45 -9.97 -14.65 -8.68
C SER A 45 -9.37 -13.79 -7.57
N ILE A 46 -8.19 -14.11 -7.08
CA ILE A 46 -7.52 -13.36 -6.01
C ILE A 46 -6.19 -12.84 -6.54
N TYR A 47 -6.02 -11.52 -6.49
CA TYR A 47 -4.79 -10.85 -6.86
C TYR A 47 -4.03 -10.38 -5.62
N SER A 48 -2.76 -10.69 -5.55
CA SER A 48 -1.88 -10.27 -4.46
C SER A 48 -0.64 -9.60 -5.00
N LEU A 49 -0.46 -8.32 -4.64
CA LEU A 49 0.68 -7.53 -5.09
C LEU A 49 2.00 -8.00 -4.46
N TYR A 50 1.99 -8.20 -3.15
CA TYR A 50 3.16 -8.60 -2.37
C TYR A 50 2.88 -9.80 -1.47
N SER A 51 3.94 -10.57 -1.20
CA SER A 51 3.87 -11.67 -0.23
C SER A 51 3.87 -11.16 1.20
N TYR A 52 2.90 -11.57 1.99
CA TYR A 52 2.87 -11.29 3.44
C TYR A 52 3.99 -12.00 4.22
N LYS A 53 4.69 -12.96 3.61
CA LYS A 53 5.89 -13.60 4.17
C LYS A 53 7.09 -12.65 4.19
N ASN A 54 7.10 -11.61 3.33
CA ASN A 54 8.13 -10.59 3.33
C ASN A 54 8.03 -9.75 4.62
N LYS A 55 9.12 -9.70 5.39
CA LYS A 55 9.16 -9.02 6.70
C LYS A 55 8.87 -7.52 6.58
N THR A 56 9.41 -6.85 5.56
CA THR A 56 9.18 -5.43 5.30
C THR A 56 7.72 -5.14 5.01
N ILE A 57 7.09 -5.94 4.15
CA ILE A 57 5.66 -5.81 3.81
C ILE A 57 4.80 -6.03 5.05
N LYS A 58 5.08 -7.06 5.83
CA LYS A 58 4.37 -7.34 7.09
C LYS A 58 4.44 -6.17 8.06
N GLU A 59 5.62 -5.58 8.23
CA GLU A 59 5.83 -4.45 9.13
C GLU A 59 5.13 -3.17 8.63
N LEU A 60 5.19 -2.89 7.32
CA LEU A 60 4.48 -1.77 6.71
C LEU A 60 2.96 -1.88 6.88
N ILE A 61 2.40 -3.07 6.65
CA ILE A 61 0.97 -3.33 6.87
C ILE A 61 0.61 -3.14 8.35
N TRP A 62 1.47 -3.61 9.26
CA TRP A 62 1.26 -3.41 10.70
C TRP A 62 1.29 -1.93 11.08
N LYS A 63 2.26 -1.16 10.59
CA LYS A 63 2.33 0.30 10.79
C LYS A 63 1.10 1.01 10.23
N MET A 64 0.64 0.63 9.05
CA MET A 64 -0.57 1.17 8.44
C MET A 64 -1.81 0.91 9.32
N LYS A 65 -1.95 -0.31 9.84
CA LYS A 65 -3.12 -0.72 10.64
C LYS A 65 -3.15 -0.14 12.05
N TYR A 66 -2.00 -0.03 12.71
CA TYR A 66 -1.92 0.24 14.15
C TYR A 66 -1.17 1.52 14.50
N LYS A 67 -0.40 2.09 13.60
CA LYS A 67 0.36 3.33 13.80
C LYS A 67 -0.17 4.50 12.97
N ASN A 68 -1.34 4.35 12.35
CA ASN A 68 -1.98 5.39 11.53
C ASN A 68 -1.06 5.96 10.42
N ARG A 69 -0.19 5.12 9.84
CA ARG A 69 0.72 5.52 8.76
C ARG A 69 0.00 5.52 7.41
N ARG A 70 -0.72 6.61 7.13
CA ARG A 70 -1.48 6.80 5.87
C ARG A 70 -0.58 6.88 4.63
N SER A 71 0.69 7.28 4.78
CA SER A 71 1.69 7.29 3.72
C SER A 71 1.87 5.89 3.10
N VAL A 72 1.91 4.85 3.93
CA VAL A 72 2.01 3.46 3.50
C VAL A 72 0.79 3.03 2.68
N ALA A 73 -0.41 3.43 3.12
CA ALA A 73 -1.65 3.15 2.37
C ALA A 73 -1.64 3.79 0.98
N ARG A 74 -1.09 5.02 0.86
CA ARG A 74 -0.96 5.70 -0.45
C ARG A 74 0.02 4.99 -1.37
N ILE A 75 1.16 4.53 -0.84
CA ILE A 75 2.16 3.78 -1.61
C ILE A 75 1.52 2.50 -2.14
N PHE A 76 0.95 1.68 -1.28
CA PHE A 76 0.33 0.41 -1.68
C PHE A 76 -0.90 0.61 -2.58
N GLY A 77 -1.67 1.66 -2.34
CA GLY A 77 -2.84 1.99 -3.17
C GLY A 77 -2.43 2.35 -4.60
N ARG A 78 -1.34 3.10 -4.79
CA ARG A 78 -0.81 3.44 -6.11
C ARG A 78 -0.29 2.21 -6.84
N GLU A 79 0.58 1.43 -6.21
CA GLU A 79 1.13 0.20 -6.78
C GLU A 79 0.01 -0.79 -7.17
N LEU A 80 -0.98 -0.96 -6.28
CA LEU A 80 -2.11 -1.84 -6.55
C LEU A 80 -2.98 -1.32 -7.70
N PHE A 81 -3.17 -0.01 -7.80
CA PHE A 81 -3.93 0.60 -8.88
C PHE A 81 -3.25 0.38 -10.24
N ASP A 82 -1.94 0.62 -10.32
CA ASP A 82 -1.17 0.48 -11.56
C ASP A 82 -1.24 -0.98 -12.06
N GLU A 83 -1.10 -1.95 -11.18
CA GLU A 83 -1.21 -3.37 -11.53
C GLU A 83 -2.64 -3.80 -11.89
N ILE A 84 -3.64 -3.37 -11.13
CA ILE A 84 -5.04 -3.75 -11.37
C ILE A 84 -5.56 -3.16 -12.68
N ILE A 85 -5.15 -1.94 -13.06
CA ILE A 85 -5.65 -1.30 -14.27
C ILE A 85 -5.29 -2.11 -15.52
N GLU A 86 -4.11 -2.71 -15.56
CA GLU A 86 -3.69 -3.59 -16.65
C GLU A 86 -4.57 -4.84 -16.73
N VAL A 87 -4.76 -5.52 -15.60
CA VAL A 87 -5.60 -6.72 -15.52
C VAL A 87 -7.07 -6.42 -15.87
N LEU A 88 -7.58 -5.27 -15.46
CA LEU A 88 -8.95 -4.87 -15.78
C LEU A 88 -9.10 -4.58 -17.27
N ASN A 89 -8.14 -3.88 -17.87
CA ASN A 89 -8.18 -3.58 -19.30
C ASN A 89 -8.18 -4.87 -20.13
N GLU A 90 -7.35 -5.84 -19.81
CA GLU A 90 -7.34 -7.15 -20.47
C GLU A 90 -8.68 -7.87 -20.33
N LYS A 91 -9.25 -7.91 -19.13
CA LYS A 91 -10.55 -8.56 -18.87
C LYS A 91 -11.70 -7.85 -19.56
N MET A 92 -11.70 -6.53 -19.60
CA MET A 92 -12.74 -5.75 -20.31
C MET A 92 -12.71 -6.02 -21.81
N LEU A 93 -11.52 -6.12 -22.41
CA LEU A 93 -11.37 -6.46 -23.83
C LEU A 93 -11.90 -7.85 -24.15
N VAL A 94 -11.66 -8.83 -23.28
CA VAL A 94 -12.07 -10.23 -23.48
C VAL A 94 -13.55 -10.45 -23.21
N LEU A 95 -14.10 -9.81 -22.15
CA LEU A 95 -15.47 -10.04 -21.70
C LEU A 95 -16.50 -9.07 -22.33
N GLY A 96 -16.05 -8.04 -23.04
CA GLY A 96 -16.93 -7.01 -23.61
C GLY A 96 -17.74 -6.25 -22.54
N SER A 97 -17.28 -6.24 -21.30
CA SER A 97 -17.98 -5.64 -20.17
C SER A 97 -17.66 -4.16 -20.07
N GLU A 98 -18.68 -3.31 -20.15
CA GLU A 98 -18.51 -1.84 -20.10
C GLU A 98 -18.44 -1.27 -18.68
N LYS A 99 -18.75 -2.06 -17.65
CA LYS A 99 -18.86 -1.56 -16.27
C LYS A 99 -18.07 -2.42 -15.29
N VAL A 100 -17.22 -1.76 -14.52
CA VAL A 100 -16.48 -2.35 -13.40
C VAL A 100 -16.95 -1.72 -12.09
N LEU A 101 -17.35 -2.52 -11.12
CA LEU A 101 -17.75 -2.07 -9.81
C LEU A 101 -16.65 -2.41 -8.79
N LEU A 102 -16.11 -1.38 -8.12
CA LEU A 102 -15.18 -1.54 -7.01
C LEU A 102 -15.97 -1.59 -5.70
N VAL A 103 -15.89 -2.73 -5.02
CA VAL A 103 -16.54 -2.92 -3.72
C VAL A 103 -15.48 -3.06 -2.63
N PRO A 104 -15.31 -2.05 -1.76
CA PRO A 104 -14.36 -2.14 -0.66
C PRO A 104 -14.86 -3.12 0.40
N ILE A 105 -13.90 -3.84 1.02
CA ILE A 105 -14.22 -4.65 2.19
C ILE A 105 -14.55 -3.71 3.35
N PRO A 106 -15.73 -3.81 3.99
CA PRO A 106 -16.13 -2.90 5.05
C PRO A 106 -15.22 -3.05 6.28
N LEU A 107 -14.82 -1.92 6.84
CA LEU A 107 -14.06 -1.88 8.09
C LEU A 107 -15.01 -2.05 9.28
N HIS A 108 -14.51 -2.70 10.34
CA HIS A 108 -15.23 -2.74 11.62
C HIS A 108 -15.46 -1.32 12.16
N LYS A 109 -16.64 -1.09 12.79
CA LYS A 109 -17.08 0.22 13.29
C LYS A 109 -16.01 0.98 14.12
N ASN A 110 -15.21 0.27 14.91
CA ASN A 110 -14.15 0.87 15.74
C ASN A 110 -12.94 1.38 14.94
N ARG A 111 -12.84 1.08 13.64
CA ARG A 111 -11.75 1.53 12.75
C ARG A 111 -12.18 2.62 11.76
N LEU A 112 -13.43 3.04 11.81
CA LEU A 112 -13.97 4.11 10.96
C LEU A 112 -13.72 5.52 11.52
N ARG A 113 -12.99 5.65 12.63
CA ARG A 113 -12.65 6.93 13.28
C ARG A 113 -11.33 7.49 12.77
#